data_1961a6af0b136466fcbc9799d4c21dd2
#
_entry.id   1961a6af0b136466fcbc9799d4c21dd2
#
_cell.length_a   1.000
_cell.length_b   1.000
_cell.length_c   1.000
_cell.angle_alpha   90.00
_cell.angle_beta   90.00
_cell.angle_gamma   90.00
#
_symmetry.space_group_name_H-M   'P 1'
#
loop_
_entity.id
_entity.type
_entity.pdbx_description
1 polymer ?
#
loop_
_entity_poly.entity_id
_entity_poly.type
_entity_poly.pdbx_seq_one_letter_code
_entity_poly.pdbx_strand_id
1 'polypeptide(L)'
;MKRVFYLLFAAIFFAGIMHAQTLTMSRRQAAGRLMEQQGLVNIKHVVPSIKVALMYARTDNFCNRVLYHDLRDAYVLPACAEALRKAQAELKRRRPDLSLCIFDATRPMSV
;
A
#
# COMPACT_ATOMS: atom_id res chain seq x y z
N MET A 1 -34.44 5.02 31.18
CA MET A 1 -33.15 5.72 31.33
C MET A 1 -31.92 4.84 31.02
N LYS A 2 -31.90 3.57 31.42
CA LYS A 2 -30.73 2.70 31.14
C LYS A 2 -30.44 2.45 29.64
N ARG A 3 -31.46 2.40 28.78
CA ARG A 3 -31.29 2.20 27.32
C ARG A 3 -30.64 3.37 26.57
N VAL A 4 -30.82 4.60 27.05
CA VAL A 4 -30.25 5.81 26.46
C VAL A 4 -28.74 5.89 26.73
N PHE A 5 -28.26 5.42 27.88
CA PHE A 5 -26.85 5.36 28.27
C PHE A 5 -26.04 4.42 27.39
N TYR A 6 -26.60 3.25 27.03
CA TYR A 6 -25.91 2.29 26.14
C TYR A 6 -25.78 2.80 24.70
N LEU A 7 -26.78 3.53 24.20
CA LEU A 7 -26.72 4.13 22.85
C LEU A 7 -25.67 5.24 22.76
N LEU A 8 -25.52 6.07 23.81
CA LEU A 8 -24.47 7.10 23.86
C LEU A 8 -23.07 6.49 23.95
N PHE A 9 -22.88 5.42 24.70
CA PHE A 9 -21.60 4.72 24.82
C PHE A 9 -21.18 4.05 23.49
N ALA A 10 -22.13 3.43 22.79
CA ALA A 10 -21.89 2.84 21.47
C ALA A 10 -21.52 3.89 20.41
N ALA A 11 -22.14 5.07 20.43
CA ALA A 11 -21.83 6.16 19.51
C ALA A 11 -20.41 6.73 19.72
N ILE A 12 -19.96 6.88 20.98
CA ILE A 12 -18.61 7.35 21.30
C ILE A 12 -17.56 6.32 20.90
N PHE A 13 -17.81 5.03 21.09
CA PHE A 13 -16.91 3.95 20.68
C PHE A 13 -16.76 3.89 19.15
N PHE A 14 -17.86 4.04 18.41
CA PHE A 14 -17.87 4.06 16.94
C PHE A 14 -17.11 5.27 16.37
N ALA A 15 -17.25 6.45 16.96
CA ALA A 15 -16.52 7.65 16.57
C ALA A 15 -15.00 7.51 16.79
N GLY A 16 -14.57 6.84 17.87
CA GLY A 16 -13.16 6.55 18.16
C GLY A 16 -12.51 5.64 17.12
N ILE A 17 -13.20 4.62 16.65
CA ILE A 17 -12.72 3.69 15.62
C ILE A 17 -12.56 4.41 14.27
N MET A 18 -13.52 5.26 13.90
CA MET A 18 -13.46 6.05 12.67
C MET A 18 -12.27 7.02 12.66
N HIS A 19 -11.94 7.65 13.78
CA HIS A 19 -10.79 8.56 13.90
C HIS A 19 -9.44 7.82 13.71
N ALA A 20 -9.29 6.65 14.30
CA ALA A 20 -8.07 5.86 14.16
C ALA A 20 -7.84 5.41 12.70
N GLN A 21 -8.87 5.01 11.99
CA GLN A 21 -8.80 4.63 10.57
C GLN A 21 -8.42 5.82 9.67
N THR A 22 -8.95 7.00 9.94
CA THR A 22 -8.66 8.22 9.18
C THR A 22 -7.19 8.64 9.35
N LEU A 23 -6.64 8.55 10.57
CA LEU A 23 -5.24 8.87 10.83
C LEU A 23 -4.28 7.90 10.12
N THR A 24 -4.58 6.61 10.10
CA THR A 24 -3.77 5.60 9.42
C THR A 24 -3.75 5.81 7.90
N MET A 25 -4.88 6.12 7.30
CA MET A 25 -4.95 6.47 5.87
C MET A 25 -4.16 7.73 5.54
N SER A 26 -4.19 8.75 6.41
CA SER A 26 -3.44 10.00 6.23
C SER A 26 -1.92 9.79 6.16
N ARG A 27 -1.34 8.94 7.02
CA ARG A 27 0.09 8.62 7.00
C ARG A 27 0.52 7.92 5.72
N ARG A 28 -0.25 6.94 5.26
CA ARG A 28 -0.01 6.24 4.00
C ARG A 28 -0.07 7.19 2.81
N GLN A 29 -1.05 8.09 2.79
CA GLN A 29 -1.17 9.11 1.74
C GLN A 29 0.00 10.09 1.77
N ALA A 30 0.46 10.50 2.96
CA ALA A 30 1.61 11.39 3.10
C ALA A 30 2.90 10.71 2.59
N ALA A 31 3.13 9.45 2.90
CA ALA A 31 4.25 8.68 2.37
C ALA A 31 4.20 8.59 0.83
N GLY A 32 3.04 8.32 0.26
CA GLY A 32 2.84 8.29 -1.19
C GLY A 32 3.17 9.63 -1.86
N ARG A 33 2.69 10.73 -1.29
CA ARG A 33 2.98 12.09 -1.82
C ARG A 33 4.48 12.41 -1.81
N LEU A 34 5.21 12.00 -0.77
CA LEU A 34 6.66 12.18 -0.73
C LEU A 34 7.36 11.41 -1.85
N MET A 35 6.94 10.19 -2.14
CA MET A 35 7.46 9.41 -3.25
C MET A 35 7.15 10.06 -4.61
N GLU A 36 5.94 10.55 -4.80
CA GLU A 36 5.52 11.25 -6.02
C GLU A 36 6.29 12.56 -6.23
N GLN A 37 6.57 13.32 -5.17
CA GLN A 37 7.39 14.54 -5.22
C GLN A 37 8.83 14.25 -5.67
N GLN A 38 9.33 13.04 -5.45
CA GLN A 38 10.63 12.57 -5.93
C GLN A 38 10.59 12.07 -7.38
N GLY A 39 9.49 12.19 -8.08
CA GLY A 39 9.31 11.75 -9.46
C GLY A 39 8.99 10.26 -9.61
N LEU A 40 8.66 9.58 -8.52
CA LEU A 40 8.25 8.18 -8.54
C LEU A 40 6.75 8.04 -8.81
N VAL A 41 6.34 6.92 -9.37
CA VAL A 41 4.93 6.62 -9.63
C VAL A 41 4.51 5.34 -8.90
N ASN A 42 3.28 5.32 -8.41
CA ASN A 42 2.68 4.11 -7.87
C ASN A 42 2.40 3.14 -9.00
N ILE A 43 3.02 1.95 -8.96
CA ILE A 43 2.91 0.97 -10.03
C ILE A 43 1.47 0.53 -10.28
N LYS A 44 0.61 0.52 -9.27
CA LYS A 44 -0.80 0.16 -9.44
C LYS A 44 -1.60 1.16 -10.26
N HIS A 45 -1.16 2.41 -10.34
CA HIS A 45 -1.78 3.41 -11.20
C HIS A 45 -1.41 3.23 -12.67
N VAL A 46 -0.23 2.70 -12.97
CA VAL A 46 0.25 2.43 -14.33
C VAL A 46 -0.14 1.04 -14.81
N VAL A 47 -0.03 0.05 -13.93
CA VAL A 47 -0.32 -1.37 -14.23
C VAL A 47 -1.26 -1.93 -13.15
N PRO A 48 -2.58 -1.66 -13.24
CA PRO A 48 -3.54 -2.08 -12.19
C PRO A 48 -3.59 -3.59 -11.94
N SER A 49 -3.27 -4.40 -12.93
CA SER A 49 -3.30 -5.87 -12.83
C SER A 49 -2.08 -6.47 -12.13
N ILE A 50 -0.99 -5.70 -11.96
CA ILE A 50 0.21 -6.19 -11.27
C ILE A 50 -0.07 -6.40 -9.79
N LYS A 51 0.52 -7.44 -9.20
CA LYS A 51 0.40 -7.70 -7.78
C LYS A 51 1.54 -7.01 -7.01
N VAL A 52 1.23 -6.49 -5.84
CA VAL A 52 2.20 -5.86 -4.94
C VAL A 52 2.10 -6.51 -3.57
N ALA A 53 3.20 -7.05 -3.07
CA ALA A 53 3.30 -7.72 -1.79
C ALA A 53 4.66 -7.42 -1.14
N LEU A 54 4.88 -6.16 -0.76
CA LEU A 54 6.16 -5.69 -0.22
C LEU A 54 6.56 -6.50 1.02
N MET A 55 7.70 -7.16 0.96
CA MET A 55 8.18 -8.07 2.00
C MET A 55 8.43 -7.36 3.32
N TYR A 56 8.96 -6.13 3.28
CA TYR A 56 9.27 -5.36 4.48
C TYR A 56 8.04 -4.65 5.10
N ALA A 57 6.89 -4.70 4.43
CA ALA A 57 5.60 -4.33 5.00
C ALA A 57 4.92 -5.48 5.76
N ARG A 58 5.53 -6.66 5.76
CA ARG A 58 5.06 -7.89 6.41
C ARG A 58 6.14 -8.44 7.34
N THR A 59 5.84 -9.52 8.07
CA THR A 59 6.79 -10.15 8.99
C THR A 59 7.61 -11.28 8.34
N ASP A 60 7.21 -11.78 7.18
CA ASP A 60 7.86 -12.88 6.44
C ASP A 60 9.06 -12.38 5.61
N ASN A 61 9.97 -11.68 6.25
CA ASN A 61 11.24 -11.23 5.72
C ASN A 61 12.39 -11.67 6.64
N PHE A 62 13.64 -11.47 6.22
CA PHE A 62 14.80 -11.93 6.99
C PHE A 62 14.96 -11.25 8.37
N CYS A 63 14.32 -10.10 8.59
CA CYS A 63 14.30 -9.40 9.88
C CYS A 63 13.20 -9.91 10.82
N ASN A 64 12.27 -10.75 10.35
CA ASN A 64 11.10 -11.27 11.08
C ASN A 64 10.23 -10.18 11.71
N ARG A 65 10.20 -8.98 11.13
CA ARG A 65 9.40 -7.85 11.62
C ARG A 65 9.00 -6.90 10.49
N VAL A 66 7.94 -6.15 10.71
CA VAL A 66 7.51 -5.09 9.79
C VAL A 66 8.49 -3.90 9.90
N LEU A 67 9.08 -3.49 8.78
CA LEU A 67 9.94 -2.32 8.67
C LEU A 67 9.21 -1.14 8.02
N TYR A 68 8.31 -1.40 7.05
CA TYR A 68 7.52 -0.38 6.37
C TYR A 68 6.14 -0.28 7.00
N HIS A 69 5.95 0.61 7.97
CA HIS A 69 4.67 0.76 8.67
C HIS A 69 3.64 1.52 7.83
N ASP A 70 4.08 2.53 7.09
CA ASP A 70 3.22 3.45 6.34
C ASP A 70 3.31 3.26 4.82
N LEU A 71 4.22 2.41 4.32
CA LEU A 71 4.41 2.14 2.91
C LEU A 71 3.97 0.72 2.56
N ARG A 72 2.90 0.60 1.79
CA ARG A 72 2.37 -0.68 1.28
C ARG A 72 2.25 -0.72 -0.23
N ASP A 73 2.49 0.40 -0.88
CA ASP A 73 2.44 0.55 -2.33
C ASP A 73 3.86 0.56 -2.90
N ALA A 74 4.03 -0.01 -4.08
CA ALA A 74 5.31 -0.02 -4.78
C ALA A 74 5.44 1.23 -5.65
N TYR A 75 6.44 2.06 -5.34
CA TYR A 75 6.79 3.24 -6.10
C TYR A 75 8.07 2.98 -6.90
N VAL A 76 8.05 3.30 -8.17
CA VAL A 76 9.15 3.08 -9.12
C VAL A 76 9.33 4.29 -10.02
N LEU A 77 10.47 4.37 -10.70
CA LEU A 77 10.67 5.38 -11.74
C LEU A 77 9.67 5.20 -12.89
N PRO A 78 9.22 6.26 -13.55
CA PRO A 78 8.28 6.17 -14.68
C PRO A 78 8.74 5.24 -15.79
N ALA A 79 10.04 5.24 -16.14
CA ALA A 79 10.60 4.33 -17.14
C ALA A 79 10.52 2.87 -16.71
N CYS A 80 10.74 2.59 -15.42
CA CYS A 80 10.58 1.24 -14.86
C CYS A 80 9.10 0.81 -14.89
N ALA A 81 8.19 1.68 -14.55
CA ALA A 81 6.75 1.41 -14.62
C ALA A 81 6.31 1.05 -16.04
N GLU A 82 6.80 1.74 -17.05
CA GLU A 82 6.50 1.44 -18.45
C GLU A 82 7.09 0.08 -18.90
N ALA A 83 8.31 -0.24 -18.48
CA ALA A 83 8.90 -1.55 -18.73
C ALA A 83 8.09 -2.68 -18.06
N LEU A 84 7.64 -2.49 -16.84
CA LEU A 84 6.78 -3.44 -16.13
C LEU A 84 5.42 -3.58 -16.78
N ARG A 85 4.85 -2.51 -17.31
CA ARG A 85 3.60 -2.54 -18.07
C ARG A 85 3.72 -3.45 -19.31
N LYS A 86 4.80 -3.30 -20.08
CA LYS A 86 5.07 -4.14 -21.24
C LYS A 86 5.29 -5.60 -20.85
N ALA A 87 6.06 -5.85 -19.80
CA ALA A 87 6.32 -7.20 -19.30
C ALA A 87 5.03 -7.88 -18.80
N GLN A 88 4.18 -7.16 -18.08
CA GLN A 88 2.90 -7.68 -17.61
C GLN A 88 1.96 -8.00 -18.77
N ALA A 89 1.89 -7.13 -19.79
CA ALA A 89 1.08 -7.37 -20.99
C ALA A 89 1.54 -8.61 -21.74
N GLU A 90 2.85 -8.80 -21.93
CA GLU A 90 3.40 -9.98 -22.58
C GLU A 90 3.18 -11.26 -21.78
N LEU A 91 3.32 -11.20 -20.46
CA LEU A 91 3.03 -12.32 -19.58
C LEU A 91 1.55 -12.72 -19.70
N LYS A 92 0.63 -11.77 -19.65
CA LYS A 92 -0.81 -12.01 -19.79
C LYS A 92 -1.19 -12.58 -21.15
N ARG A 93 -0.49 -12.19 -22.20
CA ARG A 93 -0.69 -12.74 -23.54
C ARG A 93 -0.32 -14.23 -23.61
N ARG A 94 0.77 -14.63 -22.97
CA ARG A 94 1.28 -16.02 -22.96
C ARG A 94 0.59 -16.89 -21.92
N ARG A 95 0.41 -16.33 -20.73
CA ARG A 95 -0.15 -17.03 -19.57
C ARG A 95 -1.14 -16.10 -18.84
N PRO A 96 -2.41 -16.07 -19.28
CA PRO A 96 -3.44 -15.22 -18.69
C PRO A 96 -3.69 -15.48 -17.20
N ASP A 97 -3.37 -16.68 -16.74
CA ASP A 97 -3.47 -17.14 -15.35
C ASP A 97 -2.39 -16.57 -14.42
N LEU A 98 -1.27 -16.06 -14.97
CA LEU A 98 -0.15 -15.54 -14.21
C LEU A 98 -0.15 -14.01 -14.16
N SER A 99 0.51 -13.47 -13.14
CA SER A 99 0.77 -12.05 -12.98
C SER A 99 2.14 -11.83 -12.35
N LEU A 100 2.83 -10.76 -12.75
CA LEU A 100 3.99 -10.27 -12.00
C LEU A 100 3.55 -9.88 -10.59
N CYS A 101 4.45 -10.12 -9.63
CA CYS A 101 4.28 -9.71 -8.25
C CYS A 101 5.53 -8.97 -7.77
N ILE A 102 5.35 -7.76 -7.25
CA ILE A 102 6.44 -6.93 -6.76
C ILE A 102 6.59 -7.15 -5.25
N PHE A 103 7.75 -7.64 -4.85
CA PHE A 103 8.11 -7.90 -3.45
C PHE A 103 8.94 -6.79 -2.83
N ASP A 104 9.63 -6.00 -3.63
CA ASP A 104 10.43 -4.86 -3.20
C ASP A 104 10.49 -3.80 -4.31
N ALA A 105 10.63 -2.55 -3.91
CA ALA A 105 10.72 -1.41 -4.83
C ALA A 105 11.55 -0.30 -4.16
N THR A 106 11.22 0.96 -4.37
CA THR A 106 11.90 2.08 -3.70
C THR A 106 11.73 1.97 -2.18
N ARG A 107 12.86 2.04 -1.46
CA ARG A 107 12.92 1.97 0.00
C ARG A 107 12.83 3.36 0.61
N PRO A 108 12.02 3.55 1.66
CA PRO A 108 12.05 4.80 2.42
C PRO A 108 13.42 5.02 3.06
N MET A 109 13.89 6.27 3.07
CA MET A 109 15.18 6.63 3.69
C MET A 109 15.15 6.56 5.22
N SER A 110 13.98 6.49 5.82
CA SER A 110 13.75 6.49 7.27
C SER A 110 13.65 5.10 7.91
N VAL A 111 14.09 4.09 7.22
CA VAL A 111 14.06 2.70 7.72
C VAL A 111 15.42 2.23 8.19
#